data_cd3c2b0169732be31a59445dfa0cf17d
#
_entry.id   cd3c2b0169732be31a59445dfa0cf17d
#
_cell.length_a   1.000
_cell.length_b   1.000
_cell.length_c   1.000
_cell.angle_alpha   90.00
_cell.angle_beta   90.00
_cell.angle_gamma   90.00
#
_symmetry.space_group_name_H-M   'P 1'
#
loop_
_entity.id
_entity.type
_entity.pdbx_description
1 polymer ?
#
loop_
_entity_poly.entity_id
_entity_poly.type
_entity_poly.pdbx_seq_one_letter_code
_entity_poly.pdbx_strand_id
1 'polypeptide(L)'
;MEWRKYTALRTAAIFAGAVLFCLFAPAAIRSFVSSGFDEFRAPMDSIPSHLADLQKYWSLHSNSKRDLIEAGRDLARLNAAYELKLLENESLRRRLDGLERIMKIPSDQKFRYEVARVARRDVNAWWQRMVIRKGSIHGIREGCAVVCASGVVGRIASAGMRTSVVELVSSRRFRMAARFAGDDRPVIYYGRGGASMHSAEGEVFDVPADVEPTVKNPATLVTSSLAGTFPDGIEIGRVRSLSLGADGIFKSGKVELSPRLDSLAEVAVLVPVSEDSR
;
A
#
# COMPACT_ATOMS: atom_id res chain seq x y z
N MET A 1 14.93 -82.56 -39.46
CA MET A 1 15.45 -81.22 -39.01
C MET A 1 15.07 -80.06 -40.00
N GLU A 2 14.28 -80.35 -40.98
CA GLU A 2 13.93 -79.38 -42.04
C GLU A 2 12.60 -78.63 -41.81
N TRP A 3 11.67 -79.17 -41.04
CA TRP A 3 10.35 -78.54 -40.83
C TRP A 3 10.38 -77.25 -39.99
N ARG A 4 11.37 -77.10 -39.14
CA ARG A 4 11.52 -75.85 -38.33
C ARG A 4 12.00 -74.60 -39.16
N LYS A 5 12.71 -74.88 -40.25
CA LYS A 5 13.18 -73.81 -41.13
C LYS A 5 12.05 -73.22 -41.99
N TYR A 6 11.09 -74.06 -42.40
CA TYR A 6 9.95 -73.66 -43.21
C TYR A 6 8.94 -72.82 -42.38
N THR A 7 8.77 -73.07 -41.10
CA THR A 7 7.91 -72.28 -40.22
C THR A 7 8.55 -70.96 -39.92
N ALA A 8 9.86 -70.87 -39.69
CA ALA A 8 10.59 -69.67 -39.48
C ALA A 8 10.62 -68.74 -40.73
N LEU A 9 10.74 -69.34 -41.91
CA LEU A 9 10.71 -68.61 -43.19
C LEU A 9 9.31 -68.06 -43.47
N ARG A 10 8.24 -68.81 -43.17
CA ARG A 10 6.83 -68.33 -43.30
C ARG A 10 6.51 -67.24 -42.33
N THR A 11 6.94 -67.27 -41.09
CA THR A 11 6.75 -66.21 -40.12
C THR A 11 7.55 -64.98 -40.50
N ALA A 12 8.80 -65.14 -40.98
CA ALA A 12 9.59 -64.01 -41.48
C ALA A 12 8.96 -63.37 -42.74
N ALA A 13 8.41 -64.15 -43.66
CA ALA A 13 7.72 -63.64 -44.85
C ALA A 13 6.42 -62.91 -44.53
N ILE A 14 5.65 -63.38 -43.52
CA ILE A 14 4.44 -62.72 -43.02
C ILE A 14 4.81 -61.42 -42.37
N PHE A 15 5.90 -61.38 -41.58
CA PHE A 15 6.35 -60.13 -40.92
C PHE A 15 6.90 -59.16 -41.96
N ALA A 16 7.66 -59.57 -42.94
CA ALA A 16 8.13 -58.74 -44.03
C ALA A 16 6.97 -58.21 -44.88
N GLY A 17 5.95 -59.00 -45.15
CA GLY A 17 4.73 -58.57 -45.84
C GLY A 17 3.92 -57.54 -45.06
N ALA A 18 3.81 -57.72 -43.75
CA ALA A 18 3.14 -56.75 -42.84
C ALA A 18 3.88 -55.39 -42.77
N VAL A 19 5.22 -55.45 -42.71
CA VAL A 19 6.06 -54.21 -42.74
C VAL A 19 5.95 -53.52 -44.09
N LEU A 20 5.96 -54.30 -45.21
CA LEU A 20 5.80 -53.70 -46.53
C LEU A 20 4.39 -53.10 -46.74
N PHE A 21 3.35 -53.78 -46.22
CA PHE A 21 1.98 -53.26 -46.24
C PHE A 21 1.87 -51.94 -45.45
N CYS A 22 2.53 -51.85 -44.26
CA CYS A 22 2.58 -50.65 -43.47
C CYS A 22 3.33 -49.50 -44.18
N LEU A 23 4.34 -49.80 -44.99
CA LEU A 23 5.10 -48.78 -45.75
C LEU A 23 4.35 -48.25 -46.95
N PHE A 24 3.52 -49.10 -47.62
CA PHE A 24 2.74 -48.74 -48.79
C PHE A 24 1.28 -48.40 -48.50
N ALA A 25 0.83 -48.45 -47.26
CA ALA A 25 -0.54 -48.14 -46.93
C ALA A 25 -0.85 -46.65 -47.18
N PRO A 26 -2.01 -46.32 -47.77
CA PRO A 26 -2.41 -44.95 -47.98
C PRO A 26 -2.50 -44.17 -46.66
N ALA A 27 -2.23 -42.86 -46.68
CA ALA A 27 -2.07 -41.97 -45.53
C ALA A 27 -3.22 -42.06 -44.49
N ALA A 28 -4.42 -42.46 -44.94
CA ALA A 28 -5.58 -42.65 -44.08
C ALA A 28 -5.46 -43.85 -43.10
N ILE A 29 -4.78 -44.94 -43.50
CA ILE A 29 -4.55 -46.11 -42.63
C ILE A 29 -3.40 -45.83 -41.65
N ARG A 30 -2.43 -45.03 -42.07
CA ARG A 30 -1.33 -44.59 -41.18
C ARG A 30 -1.77 -43.68 -40.05
N SER A 31 -2.73 -42.79 -40.33
CA SER A 31 -3.33 -41.92 -39.30
C SER A 31 -4.19 -42.70 -38.30
N PHE A 32 -4.88 -43.75 -38.76
CA PHE A 32 -5.73 -44.58 -37.88
C PHE A 32 -4.91 -45.45 -36.92
N VAL A 33 -3.77 -45.94 -37.35
CA VAL A 33 -2.85 -46.72 -36.50
C VAL A 33 -2.11 -45.83 -35.51
N SER A 34 -1.72 -44.58 -35.92
CA SER A 34 -1.08 -43.63 -35.01
C SER A 34 -2.05 -43.10 -33.96
N SER A 35 -3.31 -42.83 -34.33
CA SER A 35 -4.34 -42.37 -33.37
C SER A 35 -4.69 -43.43 -32.34
N GLY A 36 -4.75 -44.72 -32.74
CA GLY A 36 -4.98 -45.83 -31.80
C GLY A 36 -3.83 -46.08 -30.85
N PHE A 37 -2.59 -45.80 -31.26
CA PHE A 37 -1.41 -45.94 -30.42
C PHE A 37 -1.22 -44.80 -29.45
N ASP A 38 -1.62 -43.57 -29.84
CA ASP A 38 -1.60 -42.40 -28.97
C ASP A 38 -2.68 -42.49 -27.89
N GLU A 39 -3.86 -43.05 -28.21
CA GLU A 39 -4.93 -43.26 -27.24
C GLU A 39 -4.60 -44.33 -26.20
N PHE A 40 -3.78 -45.32 -26.56
CA PHE A 40 -3.28 -46.36 -25.62
C PHE A 40 -2.12 -45.87 -24.74
N ARG A 41 -1.40 -44.83 -25.18
CA ARG A 41 -0.32 -44.17 -24.44
C ARG A 41 -0.80 -43.09 -23.49
N ALA A 42 -1.94 -42.50 -23.79
CA ALA A 42 -2.53 -41.41 -23.02
C ALA A 42 -2.70 -41.72 -21.50
N PRO A 43 -3.15 -42.91 -21.06
CA PRO A 43 -3.25 -43.20 -19.64
C PRO A 43 -1.89 -43.43 -18.96
N MET A 44 -0.81 -43.77 -19.69
CA MET A 44 0.51 -43.95 -19.11
C MET A 44 1.29 -42.66 -18.93
N ASP A 45 1.08 -41.69 -19.80
CA ASP A 45 1.71 -40.35 -19.70
C ASP A 45 1.07 -39.46 -18.62
N SER A 46 -0.17 -39.78 -18.17
CA SER A 46 -0.85 -39.04 -17.13
C SER A 46 -0.45 -39.43 -15.68
N ILE A 47 0.15 -40.62 -15.49
CA ILE A 47 0.54 -41.12 -14.16
C ILE A 47 1.66 -40.25 -13.52
N PRO A 48 2.73 -39.83 -14.23
CA PRO A 48 3.75 -38.97 -13.65
C PRO A 48 3.25 -37.60 -13.29
N SER A 49 2.29 -37.02 -14.05
CA SER A 49 1.75 -35.70 -13.79
C SER A 49 0.91 -35.65 -12.51
N HIS A 50 0.10 -36.68 -12.27
CA HIS A 50 -0.70 -36.75 -11.04
C HIS A 50 0.16 -36.93 -9.77
N LEU A 51 1.26 -37.69 -9.86
CA LEU A 51 2.20 -37.81 -8.75
C LEU A 51 2.95 -36.50 -8.47
N ALA A 52 3.36 -35.81 -9.51
CA ALA A 52 3.99 -34.47 -9.38
C ALA A 52 3.03 -33.42 -8.84
N ASP A 53 1.77 -33.44 -9.27
CA ASP A 53 0.73 -32.56 -8.77
C ASP A 53 0.37 -32.86 -7.31
N LEU A 54 0.29 -34.12 -6.92
CA LEU A 54 0.11 -34.52 -5.52
C LEU A 54 1.29 -34.06 -4.65
N GLN A 55 2.52 -34.25 -5.11
CA GLN A 55 3.71 -33.81 -4.39
C GLN A 55 3.75 -32.30 -4.24
N LYS A 56 3.36 -31.54 -5.29
CA LYS A 56 3.24 -30.09 -5.27
C LYS A 56 2.11 -29.62 -4.35
N TYR A 57 0.97 -30.29 -4.39
CA TYR A 57 -0.15 -30.03 -3.49
C TYR A 57 0.23 -30.26 -2.01
N TRP A 58 0.93 -31.36 -1.70
CA TRP A 58 1.40 -31.65 -0.35
C TRP A 58 2.46 -30.66 0.13
N SER A 59 3.39 -30.26 -0.72
CA SER A 59 4.41 -29.26 -0.38
C SER A 59 3.80 -27.88 -0.12
N LEU A 60 2.86 -27.45 -0.95
CA LEU A 60 2.13 -26.18 -0.75
C LEU A 60 1.29 -26.20 0.53
N HIS A 61 0.64 -27.34 0.81
CA HIS A 61 -0.22 -27.45 2.00
C HIS A 61 0.58 -27.56 3.31
N SER A 62 1.74 -28.21 3.27
CA SER A 62 2.65 -28.30 4.42
C SER A 62 3.33 -26.98 4.73
N ASN A 63 3.79 -26.25 3.71
CA ASN A 63 4.41 -24.93 3.88
C ASN A 63 3.37 -23.88 4.34
N SER A 64 2.18 -23.93 3.75
CA SER A 64 1.09 -23.02 4.13
C SER A 64 0.69 -23.13 5.61
N LYS A 65 0.69 -24.32 6.20
CA LYS A 65 0.39 -24.49 7.64
C LYS A 65 1.46 -23.90 8.55
N ARG A 66 2.73 -24.05 8.19
CA ARG A 66 3.85 -23.47 8.96
C ARG A 66 3.83 -21.96 8.85
N ASP A 67 3.65 -21.43 7.64
CA ASP A 67 3.58 -19.99 7.38
C ASP A 67 2.39 -19.35 8.11
N LEU A 68 1.23 -20.04 8.15
CA LEU A 68 0.07 -19.59 8.92
C LEU A 68 0.29 -19.56 10.44
N ILE A 69 0.99 -20.58 10.97
CA ILE A 69 1.32 -20.63 12.40
C ILE A 69 2.33 -19.54 12.76
N GLU A 70 3.33 -19.31 11.88
CA GLU A 70 4.35 -18.27 12.08
C GLU A 70 3.75 -16.88 11.97
N ALA A 71 2.94 -16.62 10.94
CA ALA A 71 2.17 -15.39 10.80
C ALA A 71 1.20 -15.16 12.00
N GLY A 72 0.56 -16.22 12.49
CA GLY A 72 -0.29 -16.15 13.69
C GLY A 72 0.49 -15.78 14.95
N ARG A 73 1.69 -16.33 15.13
CA ARG A 73 2.58 -15.96 16.26
C ARG A 73 3.08 -14.54 16.16
N ASP A 74 3.45 -14.09 14.96
CA ASP A 74 3.91 -12.72 14.73
C ASP A 74 2.79 -11.71 14.92
N LEU A 75 1.58 -12.05 14.48
CA LEU A 75 0.39 -11.25 14.72
C LEU A 75 0.06 -11.16 16.23
N ALA A 76 0.18 -12.27 16.97
CA ALA A 76 -0.02 -12.28 18.41
C ALA A 76 1.03 -11.42 19.15
N ARG A 77 2.31 -11.48 18.73
CA ARG A 77 3.38 -10.62 19.27
C ARG A 77 3.12 -9.15 18.98
N LEU A 78 2.72 -8.83 17.74
CA LEU A 78 2.36 -7.46 17.35
C LEU A 78 1.17 -6.94 18.18
N ASN A 79 0.12 -7.75 18.34
CA ASN A 79 -1.03 -7.36 19.15
C ASN A 79 -0.65 -7.10 20.60
N ALA A 80 0.15 -7.98 21.22
CA ALA A 80 0.65 -7.76 22.57
C ALA A 80 1.49 -6.48 22.68
N ALA A 81 2.33 -6.18 21.70
CA ALA A 81 3.11 -4.95 21.66
C ALA A 81 2.22 -3.70 21.48
N TYR A 82 1.15 -3.80 20.68
CA TYR A 82 0.18 -2.72 20.54
C TYR A 82 -0.64 -2.50 21.82
N GLU A 83 -1.06 -3.58 22.49
CA GLU A 83 -1.76 -3.49 23.78
C GLU A 83 -0.91 -2.78 24.85
N LEU A 84 0.37 -3.13 24.94
CA LEU A 84 1.29 -2.45 25.87
C LEU A 84 1.42 -0.96 25.53
N LYS A 85 1.55 -0.60 24.24
CA LYS A 85 1.59 0.80 23.83
C LYS A 85 0.29 1.54 24.08
N LEU A 86 -0.86 0.88 23.94
CA LEU A 86 -2.16 1.47 24.27
C LEU A 86 -2.26 1.75 25.77
N LEU A 87 -1.87 0.81 26.63
CA LEU A 87 -1.84 0.99 28.08
C LEU A 87 -0.90 2.13 28.50
N GLU A 88 0.29 2.23 27.86
CA GLU A 88 1.22 3.32 28.09
C GLU A 88 0.61 4.66 27.70
N ASN A 89 -0.01 4.74 26.50
CA ASN A 89 -0.71 5.93 26.03
C ASN A 89 -1.85 6.35 26.96
N GLU A 90 -2.65 5.38 27.43
CA GLU A 90 -3.71 5.66 28.40
C GLU A 90 -3.15 6.17 29.73
N SER A 91 -2.02 5.62 30.17
CA SER A 91 -1.37 6.10 31.40
C SER A 91 -0.85 7.53 31.26
N LEU A 92 -0.25 7.85 30.10
CA LEU A 92 0.21 9.20 29.79
C LEU A 92 -0.95 10.19 29.69
N ARG A 93 -2.04 9.80 29.01
CA ARG A 93 -3.26 10.64 28.94
C ARG A 93 -3.82 10.93 30.32
N ARG A 94 -3.95 9.92 31.18
CA ARG A 94 -4.41 10.13 32.57
C ARG A 94 -3.52 11.06 33.38
N ARG A 95 -2.20 11.04 33.13
CA ARG A 95 -1.26 11.99 33.75
C ARG A 95 -1.45 13.39 33.21
N LEU A 96 -1.63 13.55 31.88
CA LEU A 96 -1.93 14.84 31.24
C LEU A 96 -3.25 15.40 31.76
N ASP A 97 -4.33 14.60 31.76
CA ASP A 97 -5.65 15.01 32.30
C ASP A 97 -5.55 15.44 33.80
N GLY A 98 -4.66 14.78 34.54
CA GLY A 98 -4.35 15.16 35.91
C GLY A 98 -3.68 16.53 36.03
N LEU A 99 -2.69 16.77 35.18
CA LEU A 99 -1.98 18.04 35.12
C LEU A 99 -2.87 19.18 34.59
N GLU A 100 -3.66 18.93 33.56
CA GLU A 100 -4.63 19.88 32.98
C GLU A 100 -5.67 20.32 34.01
N ARG A 101 -6.20 19.37 34.80
CA ARG A 101 -7.12 19.68 35.93
C ARG A 101 -6.48 20.58 36.98
N ILE A 102 -5.21 20.35 37.28
CA ILE A 102 -4.46 21.18 38.25
C ILE A 102 -4.23 22.58 37.68
N MET A 103 -3.93 22.67 36.37
CA MET A 103 -3.69 23.92 35.67
C MET A 103 -4.97 24.62 35.18
N LYS A 104 -6.16 24.01 35.34
CA LYS A 104 -7.44 24.48 34.79
C LYS A 104 -7.45 24.69 33.28
N ILE A 105 -6.66 23.88 32.54
CA ILE A 105 -6.63 23.89 31.09
C ILE A 105 -7.70 22.90 30.59
N PRO A 106 -8.58 23.27 29.64
CA PRO A 106 -9.61 22.38 29.10
C PRO A 106 -8.97 21.20 28.34
N SER A 107 -9.46 19.99 28.56
CA SER A 107 -8.97 18.79 27.87
C SER A 107 -9.39 18.78 26.40
N ASP A 108 -8.46 18.43 25.51
CA ASP A 108 -8.57 18.61 24.06
C ASP A 108 -8.86 17.30 23.31
N GLN A 109 -10.11 16.85 23.35
CA GLN A 109 -10.60 15.78 22.45
C GLN A 109 -11.27 16.43 21.21
N LYS A 110 -10.47 17.07 20.37
CA LYS A 110 -10.97 17.90 19.28
C LYS A 110 -11.49 17.15 18.05
N PHE A 111 -11.14 15.89 17.85
CA PHE A 111 -11.40 15.23 16.57
C PHE A 111 -11.95 13.81 16.69
N ARG A 112 -12.96 13.50 15.87
CA ARG A 112 -13.42 12.14 15.62
C ARG A 112 -12.85 11.65 14.28
N TYR A 113 -12.39 10.42 14.22
CA TYR A 113 -11.82 9.81 13.02
C TYR A 113 -12.89 9.09 12.20
N GLU A 114 -13.06 9.49 10.93
CA GLU A 114 -13.94 8.84 9.98
C GLU A 114 -13.12 8.21 8.86
N VAL A 115 -13.01 6.88 8.85
CA VAL A 115 -12.27 6.16 7.80
C VAL A 115 -13.07 6.16 6.50
N ALA A 116 -12.44 6.57 5.41
CA ALA A 116 -13.05 6.67 4.09
C ALA A 116 -12.17 6.01 3.03
N ARG A 117 -12.80 5.32 2.06
CA ARG A 117 -12.10 4.75 0.90
C ARG A 117 -11.93 5.80 -0.20
N VAL A 118 -10.80 5.77 -0.86
CA VAL A 118 -10.56 6.56 -2.06
C VAL A 118 -11.44 6.01 -3.19
N ALA A 119 -12.26 6.87 -3.77
CA ALA A 119 -13.17 6.50 -4.85
C ALA A 119 -12.52 6.67 -6.22
N ARG A 120 -11.83 7.78 -6.40
CA ARG A 120 -11.22 8.18 -7.67
C ARG A 120 -10.08 9.14 -7.45
N ARG A 121 -9.06 9.04 -8.29
CA ARG A 121 -7.99 10.00 -8.42
C ARG A 121 -8.00 10.56 -9.84
N ASP A 122 -7.83 11.86 -10.00
CA ASP A 122 -7.79 12.48 -11.32
C ASP A 122 -6.39 12.29 -11.92
N VAL A 123 -6.31 11.69 -13.10
CA VAL A 123 -5.04 11.41 -13.79
C VAL A 123 -4.32 12.71 -14.15
N ASN A 124 -5.07 13.75 -14.53
CA ASN A 124 -4.51 15.06 -14.92
C ASN A 124 -4.13 15.92 -13.70
N ALA A 125 -4.71 15.61 -12.55
CA ALA A 125 -4.50 16.32 -11.28
C ALA A 125 -4.09 15.36 -10.15
N TRP A 126 -3.28 14.34 -10.48
CA TRP A 126 -2.94 13.21 -9.59
C TRP A 126 -2.43 13.65 -8.21
N TRP A 127 -1.60 14.67 -8.19
CA TRP A 127 -1.01 15.23 -6.98
C TRP A 127 -1.79 16.41 -6.38
N GLN A 128 -2.96 16.73 -6.93
CA GLN A 128 -3.73 17.89 -6.50
C GLN A 128 -5.01 17.50 -5.79
N ARG A 129 -5.76 16.52 -6.31
CA ARG A 129 -7.08 16.18 -5.78
C ARG A 129 -7.38 14.70 -5.84
N MET A 130 -8.15 14.23 -4.88
CA MET A 130 -8.77 12.90 -4.90
C MET A 130 -10.19 12.97 -4.34
N VAL A 131 -11.02 11.98 -4.69
CA VAL A 131 -12.40 11.85 -4.22
C VAL A 131 -12.49 10.67 -3.26
N ILE A 132 -13.13 10.87 -2.12
CA ILE A 132 -13.38 9.82 -1.11
C ILE A 132 -14.88 9.49 -1.03
N ARG A 133 -15.20 8.24 -0.63
CA ARG A 133 -16.59 7.73 -0.53
C ARG A 133 -17.22 8.02 0.84
N LYS A 134 -17.06 9.22 1.37
CA LYS A 134 -17.77 9.74 2.54
C LYS A 134 -18.00 11.23 2.36
N GLY A 135 -19.10 11.73 2.90
CA GLY A 135 -19.49 13.12 2.75
C GLY A 135 -20.19 13.67 4.00
N SER A 136 -21.03 14.68 3.82
CA SER A 136 -21.67 15.43 4.91
C SER A 136 -22.57 14.58 5.81
N ILE A 137 -23.17 13.49 5.31
CA ILE A 137 -23.95 12.54 6.13
C ILE A 137 -23.10 11.85 7.20
N HIS A 138 -21.76 11.86 7.05
CA HIS A 138 -20.81 11.32 8.03
C HIS A 138 -20.17 12.43 8.89
N GLY A 139 -20.72 13.63 8.84
CA GLY A 139 -20.19 14.81 9.56
C GLY A 139 -19.00 15.49 8.90
N ILE A 140 -18.59 15.04 7.70
CA ILE A 140 -17.47 15.65 6.98
C ILE A 140 -17.88 17.02 6.44
N ARG A 141 -17.05 18.03 6.71
CA ARG A 141 -17.22 19.41 6.26
C ARG A 141 -15.99 19.88 5.51
N GLU A 142 -16.12 20.96 4.77
CA GLU A 142 -14.98 21.67 4.17
C GLU A 142 -13.99 22.09 5.24
N GLY A 143 -12.71 21.99 4.94
CA GLY A 143 -11.62 22.27 5.89
C GLY A 143 -11.22 21.11 6.79
N CYS A 144 -12.00 20.02 6.90
CA CYS A 144 -11.60 18.85 7.70
C CYS A 144 -10.26 18.31 7.22
N ALA A 145 -9.38 18.01 8.17
CA ALA A 145 -8.08 17.39 7.88
C ALA A 145 -8.23 15.93 7.42
N VAL A 146 -7.37 15.51 6.52
CA VAL A 146 -7.30 14.14 6.01
C VAL A 146 -5.91 13.60 6.24
N VAL A 147 -5.82 12.45 6.91
CA VAL A 147 -4.56 11.80 7.29
C VAL A 147 -4.55 10.32 6.93
N CYS A 148 -3.39 9.71 6.94
CA CYS A 148 -3.20 8.27 6.85
C CYS A 148 -2.09 7.82 7.82
N ALA A 149 -1.78 6.54 7.86
CA ALA A 149 -0.74 5.99 8.73
C ALA A 149 0.67 6.57 8.44
N SER A 150 0.90 7.11 7.24
CA SER A 150 2.18 7.72 6.85
C SER A 150 2.21 9.25 6.99
N GLY A 151 1.17 9.87 7.55
CA GLY A 151 1.13 11.31 7.81
C GLY A 151 -0.04 12.05 7.16
N VAL A 152 0.17 13.32 6.88
CA VAL A 152 -0.83 14.20 6.28
C VAL A 152 -1.10 13.83 4.83
N VAL A 153 -2.38 13.69 4.48
CA VAL A 153 -2.84 13.48 3.11
C VAL A 153 -3.32 14.79 2.47
N GLY A 154 -4.03 15.61 3.23
CA GLY A 154 -4.58 16.87 2.74
C GLY A 154 -5.73 17.40 3.60
N ARG A 155 -6.62 18.18 2.97
CA ARG A 155 -7.85 18.68 3.61
C ARG A 155 -9.05 18.55 2.68
N ILE A 156 -10.23 18.52 3.23
CA ILE A 156 -11.47 18.52 2.45
C ILE A 156 -11.65 19.88 1.76
N ALA A 157 -11.64 19.88 0.44
CA ALA A 157 -11.89 21.08 -0.38
C ALA A 157 -13.38 21.33 -0.61
N SER A 158 -14.18 20.25 -0.71
CA SER A 158 -15.65 20.35 -0.78
C SER A 158 -16.27 19.04 -0.29
N ALA A 159 -17.39 19.14 0.43
CA ALA A 159 -18.11 17.99 0.94
C ALA A 159 -19.49 17.89 0.28
N GLY A 160 -19.71 16.84 -0.51
CA GLY A 160 -21.04 16.45 -1.00
C GLY A 160 -21.74 15.53 0.01
N MET A 161 -22.94 15.06 -0.30
CA MET A 161 -23.72 14.21 0.61
C MET A 161 -23.01 12.89 0.94
N ARG A 162 -22.52 12.17 -0.07
CA ARG A 162 -21.92 10.82 0.06
C ARG A 162 -20.46 10.75 -0.36
N THR A 163 -19.93 11.79 -0.98
CA THR A 163 -18.55 11.87 -1.45
C THR A 163 -17.98 13.23 -1.12
N SER A 164 -16.66 13.30 -0.92
CA SER A 164 -15.95 14.56 -0.69
C SER A 164 -14.71 14.63 -1.56
N VAL A 165 -14.34 15.85 -1.93
CA VAL A 165 -13.12 16.14 -2.67
C VAL A 165 -12.05 16.53 -1.67
N VAL A 166 -10.92 15.84 -1.69
CA VAL A 166 -9.73 16.12 -0.89
C VAL A 166 -8.74 16.89 -1.73
N GLU A 167 -8.28 18.05 -1.25
CA GLU A 167 -7.11 18.75 -1.75
C GLU A 167 -5.88 18.14 -1.09
N LEU A 168 -4.98 17.59 -1.91
CA LEU A 168 -3.80 16.87 -1.42
C LEU A 168 -2.74 17.84 -0.89
N VAL A 169 -1.96 17.37 0.07
CA VAL A 169 -0.82 18.10 0.65
C VAL A 169 0.21 18.51 -0.42
N SER A 170 0.32 17.78 -1.51
CA SER A 170 1.15 18.08 -2.67
C SER A 170 0.55 19.14 -3.62
N SER A 171 -0.73 19.53 -3.47
CA SER A 171 -1.37 20.50 -4.35
C SER A 171 -0.66 21.87 -4.25
N ARG A 172 -0.46 22.53 -5.39
CA ARG A 172 0.12 23.89 -5.43
C ARG A 172 -0.71 24.95 -4.70
N ARG A 173 -1.98 24.68 -4.40
CA ARG A 173 -2.87 25.55 -3.64
C ARG A 173 -2.85 25.24 -2.15
N PHE A 174 -2.26 24.09 -1.78
CA PHE A 174 -2.23 23.66 -0.40
C PHE A 174 -1.14 24.41 0.37
N ARG A 175 -1.52 24.98 1.50
CA ARG A 175 -0.62 25.61 2.45
C ARG A 175 -1.07 25.33 3.87
N MET A 176 -0.12 25.21 4.78
CA MET A 176 -0.41 24.99 6.19
C MET A 176 0.75 25.46 7.08
N ALA A 177 0.43 25.72 8.34
CA ALA A 177 1.44 25.92 9.37
C ALA A 177 2.04 24.55 9.74
N ALA A 178 3.35 24.49 9.82
CA ALA A 178 4.12 23.30 10.17
C ALA A 178 5.20 23.67 11.19
N ARG A 179 5.87 22.68 11.75
CA ARG A 179 7.07 22.85 12.59
C ARG A 179 8.02 21.68 12.37
N PHE A 180 9.26 21.84 12.72
CA PHE A 180 10.19 20.70 12.76
C PHE A 180 9.99 19.88 14.02
N ALA A 181 10.16 18.57 13.92
CA ALA A 181 10.08 17.70 15.08
C ALA A 181 11.16 18.10 16.12
N GLY A 182 10.74 18.40 17.33
CA GLY A 182 11.61 18.89 18.41
C GLY A 182 11.85 20.40 18.43
N ASP A 183 11.20 21.15 17.54
CA ASP A 183 11.22 22.62 17.51
C ASP A 183 9.78 23.14 17.47
N ASP A 184 9.43 24.06 18.34
CA ASP A 184 8.06 24.61 18.41
C ASP A 184 7.85 25.85 17.53
N ARG A 185 8.89 26.32 16.88
CA ARG A 185 8.81 27.49 15.99
C ARG A 185 8.02 27.16 14.72
N PRO A 186 7.00 27.95 14.40
CA PRO A 186 6.19 27.68 13.21
C PRO A 186 6.94 28.05 11.93
N VAL A 187 6.74 27.23 10.92
CA VAL A 187 7.20 27.43 9.54
C VAL A 187 6.01 27.27 8.59
N ILE A 188 6.12 27.76 7.36
CA ILE A 188 5.04 27.66 6.38
C ILE A 188 5.38 26.58 5.37
N TYR A 189 4.46 25.64 5.21
CA TYR A 189 4.54 24.59 4.20
C TYR A 189 3.64 24.92 3.00
N TYR A 190 4.17 24.68 1.79
CA TYR A 190 3.44 24.75 0.52
C TYR A 190 3.59 23.45 -0.27
N GLY A 191 2.50 23.01 -0.91
CA GLY A 191 2.56 21.94 -1.89
C GLY A 191 3.14 22.45 -3.22
N ARG A 192 3.96 21.63 -3.89
CA ARG A 192 4.60 21.99 -5.19
C ARG A 192 4.07 21.19 -6.38
N GLY A 193 3.26 20.18 -6.13
CA GLY A 193 2.87 19.18 -7.11
C GLY A 193 3.89 18.04 -7.14
N GLY A 194 3.87 17.26 -8.19
CA GLY A 194 4.86 16.21 -8.44
C GLY A 194 5.56 16.50 -9.77
N ALA A 195 6.87 16.37 -9.80
CA ALA A 195 7.65 16.44 -11.04
C ALA A 195 7.47 15.15 -11.87
N SER A 196 7.00 14.08 -11.24
CA SER A 196 6.77 12.76 -11.82
C SER A 196 5.54 12.12 -11.17
N MET A 197 4.99 11.07 -11.79
CA MET A 197 3.90 10.27 -11.22
C MET A 197 4.27 9.62 -9.86
N HIS A 198 5.55 9.49 -9.55
CA HIS A 198 6.04 8.74 -8.38
C HIS A 198 6.64 9.61 -7.26
N SER A 199 6.67 10.93 -7.43
CA SER A 199 7.23 11.82 -6.41
C SER A 199 6.37 13.05 -6.20
N ALA A 200 5.71 13.11 -5.07
CA ALA A 200 5.07 14.33 -4.58
C ALA A 200 6.10 15.17 -3.83
N GLU A 201 6.11 16.46 -4.11
CA GLU A 201 7.03 17.41 -3.48
C GLU A 201 6.27 18.55 -2.82
N GLY A 202 6.86 19.08 -1.77
CA GLY A 202 6.46 20.32 -1.13
C GLY A 202 7.65 21.25 -0.95
N GLU A 203 7.40 22.39 -0.38
CA GLU A 203 8.41 23.39 -0.05
C GLU A 203 8.08 24.00 1.30
N VAL A 204 9.10 24.26 2.10
CA VAL A 204 9.00 24.93 3.39
C VAL A 204 9.69 26.29 3.32
N PHE A 205 9.06 27.29 3.90
CA PHE A 205 9.54 28.67 3.98
C PHE A 205 9.59 29.13 5.43
N ASP A 206 10.26 30.25 5.63
CA ASP A 206 10.41 30.92 6.93
C ASP A 206 11.11 30.04 7.97
N VAL A 207 12.06 29.19 7.50
CA VAL A 207 12.81 28.32 8.39
C VAL A 207 13.91 29.11 9.08
N PRO A 208 14.00 29.05 10.41
CA PRO A 208 15.09 29.71 11.16
C PRO A 208 16.47 29.25 10.69
N ALA A 209 17.44 30.17 10.72
CA ALA A 209 18.78 29.95 10.19
C ALA A 209 19.59 28.87 10.93
N ASP A 210 19.26 28.57 12.18
CA ASP A 210 19.90 27.56 13.04
C ASP A 210 19.48 26.11 12.72
N VAL A 211 18.42 25.91 11.91
CA VAL A 211 17.99 24.58 11.46
C VAL A 211 18.89 24.11 10.32
N GLU A 212 19.61 23.02 10.51
CA GLU A 212 20.57 22.45 9.53
C GLU A 212 20.32 20.96 9.29
N PRO A 213 19.32 20.59 8.48
CA PRO A 213 19.14 19.23 8.07
C PRO A 213 20.27 18.79 7.15
N THR A 214 20.69 17.54 7.28
CA THR A 214 21.71 16.92 6.43
C THR A 214 21.11 15.75 5.67
N VAL A 215 21.65 15.41 4.49
CA VAL A 215 21.21 14.25 3.70
C VAL A 215 21.25 12.95 4.51
N LYS A 216 22.20 12.81 5.44
CA LYS A 216 22.29 11.64 6.34
C LYS A 216 21.32 11.71 7.52
N ASN A 217 20.92 12.90 7.95
CA ASN A 217 19.98 13.12 9.06
C ASN A 217 18.94 14.16 8.62
N PRO A 218 17.91 13.76 7.85
CA PRO A 218 16.88 14.64 7.38
C PRO A 218 15.99 15.11 8.54
N ALA A 219 15.63 16.39 8.53
CA ALA A 219 14.70 16.94 9.51
C ALA A 219 13.27 16.56 9.16
N THR A 220 12.52 16.04 10.12
CA THR A 220 11.11 15.68 9.94
C THR A 220 10.25 16.92 10.15
N LEU A 221 9.41 17.23 9.16
CA LEU A 221 8.41 18.29 9.22
C LEU A 221 7.09 17.71 9.70
N VAL A 222 6.49 18.31 10.72
CA VAL A 222 5.24 17.87 11.33
C VAL A 222 4.20 19.01 11.35
N THR A 223 2.94 18.67 11.52
CA THR A 223 1.86 19.65 11.65
C THR A 223 2.02 20.49 12.90
N SER A 224 1.56 21.74 12.83
CA SER A 224 1.38 22.63 13.97
C SER A 224 -0.11 22.86 14.23
N SER A 225 -0.51 22.87 15.50
CA SER A 225 -1.90 23.14 15.92
C SER A 225 -2.32 24.60 15.75
N LEU A 226 -1.41 25.51 15.39
CA LEU A 226 -1.67 26.96 15.27
C LEU A 226 -2.86 27.31 14.36
N ALA A 227 -3.09 26.54 13.29
CA ALA A 227 -4.20 26.77 12.38
C ALA A 227 -5.51 26.08 12.80
N GLY A 228 -5.52 25.28 13.86
CA GLY A 228 -6.69 24.55 14.37
C GLY A 228 -7.24 23.44 13.45
N THR A 229 -6.73 23.30 12.24
CA THR A 229 -7.21 22.33 11.25
C THR A 229 -6.65 20.95 11.48
N PHE A 230 -5.38 20.84 11.83
CA PHE A 230 -4.67 19.60 12.07
C PHE A 230 -4.30 19.46 13.54
N PRO A 231 -4.35 18.25 14.12
CA PRO A 231 -3.67 17.96 15.37
C PRO A 231 -2.17 18.20 15.24
N ASP A 232 -1.52 18.51 16.35
CA ASP A 232 -0.09 18.70 16.38
C ASP A 232 0.68 17.38 16.19
N GLY A 233 1.87 17.45 15.55
CA GLY A 233 2.81 16.35 15.51
C GLY A 233 2.59 15.29 14.43
N ILE A 234 1.66 15.47 13.49
CA ILE A 234 1.47 14.54 12.36
C ILE A 234 2.55 14.80 11.30
N GLU A 235 3.25 13.75 10.85
CA GLU A 235 4.30 13.85 9.83
C GLU A 235 3.74 14.40 8.51
N ILE A 236 4.41 15.42 7.95
CA ILE A 236 4.12 15.98 6.63
C ILE A 236 5.11 15.38 5.63
N GLY A 237 6.39 15.40 5.96
CA GLY A 237 7.46 14.91 5.11
C GLY A 237 8.83 15.19 5.71
N ARG A 238 9.88 15.05 4.89
CA ARG A 238 11.27 15.18 5.33
C ARG A 238 12.02 16.21 4.50
N VAL A 239 12.82 17.00 5.17
CA VAL A 239 13.68 18.01 4.57
C VAL A 239 15.13 17.55 4.65
N ARG A 240 15.82 17.47 3.51
CA ARG A 240 17.23 17.03 3.45
C ARG A 240 18.21 18.17 3.35
N SER A 241 17.79 19.28 2.77
CA SER A 241 18.62 20.45 2.58
C SER A 241 17.79 21.72 2.62
N LEU A 242 18.36 22.75 3.18
CA LEU A 242 17.81 24.08 3.21
C LEU A 242 18.79 25.03 2.48
N SER A 243 18.25 25.99 1.76
CA SER A 243 18.99 27.10 1.14
C SER A 243 18.61 28.41 1.79
N LEU A 244 19.57 29.30 1.95
CA LEU A 244 19.31 30.62 2.47
C LEU A 244 18.44 31.39 1.48
N GLY A 245 17.37 32.03 1.96
CA GLY A 245 16.53 32.90 1.16
C GLY A 245 17.27 34.16 0.68
N ALA A 246 16.67 34.88 -0.25
CA ALA A 246 17.23 36.13 -0.77
C ALA A 246 17.46 37.17 0.29
N ASP A 247 16.71 37.12 1.39
CA ASP A 247 16.74 38.06 2.51
C ASP A 247 17.89 37.77 3.49
N GLY A 248 18.58 36.64 3.38
CA GLY A 248 19.67 36.23 4.25
C GLY A 248 19.26 35.90 5.71
N ILE A 249 17.99 35.94 6.05
CA ILE A 249 17.45 35.78 7.42
C ILE A 249 16.80 34.40 7.59
N PHE A 250 15.99 33.99 6.62
CA PHE A 250 15.25 32.73 6.65
C PHE A 250 15.76 31.75 5.60
N LYS A 251 15.68 30.48 5.92
CA LYS A 251 15.97 29.40 4.97
C LYS A 251 14.67 28.86 4.35
N SER A 252 14.78 28.35 3.15
CA SER A 252 13.72 27.59 2.47
C SER A 252 14.27 26.27 1.92
N GLY A 253 13.41 25.30 1.70
CA GLY A 253 13.88 24.01 1.19
C GLY A 253 12.77 23.12 0.69
N LYS A 254 13.18 22.09 -0.04
CA LYS A 254 12.30 21.06 -0.55
C LYS A 254 11.91 20.07 0.54
N VAL A 255 10.63 19.71 0.55
CA VAL A 255 10.05 18.69 1.43
C VAL A 255 9.71 17.48 0.60
N GLU A 256 10.33 16.36 0.92
CA GLU A 256 10.00 15.06 0.34
C GLU A 256 8.79 14.47 1.09
N LEU A 257 7.70 14.27 0.38
CA LEU A 257 6.49 13.65 0.91
C LEU A 257 6.59 12.13 0.90
N SER A 258 5.78 11.47 1.70
CA SER A 258 5.75 10.00 1.73
C SER A 258 5.38 9.42 0.37
N PRO A 259 6.15 8.44 -0.16
CA PRO A 259 5.80 7.73 -1.40
C PRO A 259 4.46 7.01 -1.33
N ARG A 260 3.97 6.69 -0.13
CA ARG A 260 2.66 6.04 0.06
C ARG A 260 1.47 6.91 -0.33
N LEU A 261 1.68 8.22 -0.51
CA LEU A 261 0.64 9.13 -1.01
C LEU A 261 0.14 8.77 -2.41
N ASP A 262 0.93 8.04 -3.21
CA ASP A 262 0.55 7.59 -4.55
C ASP A 262 -0.42 6.41 -4.59
N SER A 263 -0.37 5.54 -3.61
CA SER A 263 -1.10 4.27 -3.54
C SER A 263 -2.16 4.20 -2.45
N LEU A 264 -2.70 5.36 -2.02
CA LEU A 264 -3.70 5.43 -0.97
C LEU A 264 -5.02 4.76 -1.39
N ALA A 265 -5.41 3.72 -0.67
CA ALA A 265 -6.72 3.08 -0.79
C ALA A 265 -7.72 3.59 0.26
N GLU A 266 -7.23 3.87 1.46
CA GLU A 266 -8.03 4.32 2.60
C GLU A 266 -7.35 5.51 3.30
N VAL A 267 -8.17 6.41 3.83
CA VAL A 267 -7.74 7.60 4.56
C VAL A 267 -8.66 7.83 5.75
N ALA A 268 -8.18 8.53 6.76
CA ALA A 268 -8.97 8.97 7.90
C ALA A 268 -9.24 10.48 7.79
N VAL A 269 -10.50 10.88 7.89
CA VAL A 269 -10.93 12.27 7.98
C VAL A 269 -11.10 12.64 9.44
N LEU A 270 -10.48 13.71 9.88
CA LEU A 270 -10.63 14.26 11.21
C LEU A 270 -11.81 15.23 11.24
N VAL A 271 -12.89 14.79 11.83
CA VAL A 271 -14.10 15.59 12.00
C VAL A 271 -14.02 16.27 13.35
N PRO A 272 -14.04 17.60 13.44
CA PRO A 272 -14.06 18.31 14.71
C PRO A 272 -15.29 17.89 15.52
N VAL A 273 -15.10 17.56 16.78
CA VAL A 273 -16.22 17.33 17.71
C VAL A 273 -16.70 18.72 18.13
N SER A 274 -17.86 19.15 17.57
CA SER A 274 -18.51 20.37 18.02
C SER A 274 -19.01 20.20 19.45
N GLU A 275 -18.77 21.18 20.31
CA GLU A 275 -19.25 21.20 21.70
C GLU A 275 -20.80 21.24 21.85
N ASP A 276 -21.53 21.38 20.74
CA ASP A 276 -23.00 21.48 20.69
C ASP A 276 -23.76 20.16 20.89
N SER A 277 -23.11 19.07 21.28
CA SER A 277 -23.77 17.78 21.53
C SER A 277 -23.77 17.37 23.01
N ARG A 278 -23.90 18.34 23.92
CA ARG A 278 -24.20 18.08 25.33
C ARG A 278 -25.57 18.59 25.71
#